data_99339d0f8505dfb2c5392f6899e10ac2
#
_entry.id   99339d0f8505dfb2c5392f6899e10ac2
#
_cell.length_a   1.000
_cell.length_b   1.000
_cell.length_c   1.000
_cell.angle_alpha   90.00
_cell.angle_beta   90.00
_cell.angle_gamma   90.00
#
_symmetry.space_group_name_H-M   'P 1'
#
loop_
_entity.id
_entity.type
_entity.pdbx_description
1 polymer ?
#
loop_
_entity_poly.entity_id
_entity_poly.type
_entity_poly.pdbx_seq_one_letter_code
_entity_poly.pdbx_strand_id
1 'polypeptide(L)'
;RRERHRESFYERARKRAGAYGGVHLDGAQRQRVAETSRNGMMVAEPRRARAKGMSKKTEKVDIGFVDSDAYRRAFDFFGDGDLGDVVCEEARRMLKRRSGTTLEDFSAVSLSGKGVVTRLTSSKTSKAAVLTRENRRAIESSPRGDLVTIHNHPESMPPSFQDFVMLRHRAIRYGLIACHNGKVVRYRISDKKKFDDVVASGRGSEIDGFFARHMVYYGTDGGDAVISRELERRFGVSYEHLA
;
A
#
# COMPACT_ATOMS: atom_id res chain seq x y z
N ARG A 1 -16.47 -15.01 -28.30
CA ARG A 1 -17.11 -13.86 -27.59
C ARG A 1 -16.49 -13.57 -26.20
N ARG A 2 -15.42 -14.25 -25.75
CA ARG A 2 -14.79 -14.06 -24.42
C ARG A 2 -13.50 -13.20 -24.40
N GLU A 3 -12.95 -12.83 -25.56
CA GLU A 3 -11.67 -12.08 -25.64
C GLU A 3 -11.79 -10.56 -25.50
N ARG A 4 -12.95 -9.96 -25.71
CA ARG A 4 -13.11 -8.49 -25.70
C ARG A 4 -13.08 -7.83 -24.31
N HIS A 5 -13.08 -8.59 -23.22
CA HIS A 5 -13.12 -8.00 -21.84
C HIS A 5 -11.72 -7.88 -21.20
N ARG A 6 -10.66 -8.50 -21.74
CA ARG A 6 -9.30 -8.39 -21.20
C ARG A 6 -8.55 -7.12 -21.60
N GLU A 7 -8.86 -6.55 -22.76
CA GLU A 7 -8.18 -5.34 -23.29
C GLU A 7 -8.35 -4.09 -22.41
N SER A 8 -9.47 -3.94 -21.70
CA SER A 8 -9.81 -2.67 -21.03
C SER A 8 -8.95 -2.34 -19.81
N PHE A 9 -8.37 -3.34 -19.13
CA PHE A 9 -7.54 -3.11 -17.93
C PHE A 9 -6.11 -2.69 -18.30
N TYR A 10 -5.53 -3.37 -19.28
CA TYR A 10 -4.17 -3.10 -19.77
C TYR A 10 -4.03 -1.76 -20.50
N GLU A 11 -5.04 -1.37 -21.29
CA GLU A 11 -5.07 -0.03 -21.92
C GLU A 11 -5.14 1.10 -20.88
N ARG A 12 -5.84 0.87 -19.76
CA ARG A 12 -5.93 1.85 -18.68
C ARG A 12 -4.61 2.02 -17.93
N ALA A 13 -3.88 0.94 -17.67
CA ALA A 13 -2.54 1.00 -17.09
C ALA A 13 -1.56 1.73 -18.01
N ARG A 14 -1.62 1.50 -19.32
CA ARG A 14 -0.79 2.15 -20.34
C ARG A 14 -1.08 3.65 -20.48
N LYS A 15 -2.35 4.07 -20.45
CA LYS A 15 -2.74 5.48 -20.44
C LYS A 15 -2.30 6.20 -19.15
N ARG A 16 -2.27 5.49 -18.01
CA ARG A 16 -1.74 6.03 -16.74
C ARG A 16 -0.22 6.19 -16.79
N ALA A 17 0.52 5.23 -17.34
CA ALA A 17 1.97 5.34 -17.51
C ALA A 17 2.40 6.49 -18.42
N GLY A 18 1.61 6.79 -19.47
CA GLY A 18 1.83 7.94 -20.37
C GLY A 18 1.52 9.32 -19.76
N ALA A 19 0.67 9.37 -18.73
CA ALA A 19 0.32 10.60 -18.02
C ALA A 19 1.36 11.03 -16.96
N TYR A 20 2.36 10.20 -16.68
CA TYR A 20 3.46 10.49 -15.75
C TYR A 20 4.69 11.15 -16.43
N GLY A 21 4.51 11.76 -17.59
CA GLY A 21 5.52 12.63 -18.19
C GLY A 21 5.76 13.84 -17.29
N GLY A 22 6.90 13.81 -16.60
CA GLY A 22 7.63 14.91 -16.01
C GLY A 22 6.83 16.04 -15.34
N VAL A 23 6.33 15.83 -14.13
CA VAL A 23 5.95 16.96 -13.27
C VAL A 23 7.21 17.60 -12.72
N HIS A 24 7.62 18.72 -13.29
CA HIS A 24 8.64 19.59 -12.71
C HIS A 24 8.08 20.21 -11.43
N LEU A 25 8.48 19.69 -10.27
CA LEU A 25 8.17 20.32 -8.98
C LEU A 25 8.97 21.62 -8.85
N ASP A 26 8.30 22.72 -8.49
CA ASP A 26 8.98 23.98 -8.14
C ASP A 26 9.73 23.87 -6.79
N GLY A 27 10.57 24.88 -6.48
CA GLY A 27 11.37 24.87 -5.27
C GLY A 27 10.56 24.76 -3.98
N ALA A 28 9.37 25.36 -3.92
CA ALA A 28 8.47 25.33 -2.78
C ALA A 28 7.83 23.95 -2.59
N GLN A 29 7.52 23.27 -3.69
CA GLN A 29 7.00 21.90 -3.68
C GLN A 29 8.06 20.91 -3.20
N ARG A 30 9.35 21.08 -3.61
CA ARG A 30 10.47 20.26 -3.14
C ARG A 30 10.71 20.44 -1.64
N GLN A 31 10.61 21.67 -1.13
CA GLN A 31 10.77 21.97 0.29
C GLN A 31 9.65 21.34 1.13
N ARG A 32 8.39 21.42 0.69
CA ARG A 32 7.25 20.77 1.35
C ARG A 32 7.38 19.25 1.39
N VAL A 33 7.84 18.60 0.31
CA VAL A 33 8.11 17.16 0.29
C VAL A 33 9.21 16.80 1.28
N ALA A 34 10.27 17.61 1.39
CA ALA A 34 11.37 17.39 2.32
C ALA A 34 10.94 17.56 3.79
N GLU A 35 10.14 18.57 4.10
CA GLU A 35 9.60 18.81 5.46
C GLU A 35 8.62 17.72 5.88
N THR A 36 7.75 17.27 4.95
CA THR A 36 6.81 16.19 5.19
C THR A 36 7.52 14.85 5.39
N SER A 37 8.62 14.63 4.68
CA SER A 37 9.46 13.45 4.85
C SER A 37 10.17 13.39 6.20
N ARG A 38 10.55 14.52 6.79
CA ARG A 38 11.16 14.60 8.12
C ARG A 38 10.16 14.24 9.23
N ASN A 39 8.89 14.54 9.04
CA ASN A 39 7.84 14.33 10.06
C ASN A 39 7.02 13.05 9.86
N GLY A 40 7.33 12.20 8.86
CA GLY A 40 6.60 10.96 8.60
C GLY A 40 5.11 11.17 8.27
N MET A 41 4.71 12.38 7.83
CA MET A 41 3.32 12.70 7.54
C MET A 41 2.90 12.20 6.15
N MET A 42 1.77 11.53 6.08
CA MET A 42 1.08 11.31 4.80
C MET A 42 0.63 12.65 4.22
N VAL A 43 1.17 13.00 3.06
CA VAL A 43 0.70 14.16 2.29
C VAL A 43 -0.52 13.74 1.48
N ALA A 44 -1.62 14.46 1.61
CA ALA A 44 -2.74 14.31 0.69
C ALA A 44 -2.24 14.54 -0.75
N GLU A 45 -2.52 13.58 -1.64
CA GLU A 45 -2.18 13.72 -3.06
C GLU A 45 -2.72 15.04 -3.64
N PRO A 46 -1.94 15.75 -4.50
CA PRO A 46 -2.44 16.90 -5.21
C PRO A 46 -3.67 16.49 -6.05
N ARG A 47 -4.72 17.30 -6.01
CA ARG A 47 -5.96 17.07 -6.74
C ARG A 47 -5.67 16.81 -8.22
N ARG A 48 -5.77 15.55 -8.65
CA ARG A 48 -5.74 15.18 -10.07
C ARG A 48 -6.98 15.74 -10.75
N ALA A 49 -6.78 16.42 -11.88
CA ALA A 49 -7.86 16.82 -12.77
C ALA A 49 -8.70 15.58 -13.14
N ARG A 50 -9.97 15.61 -12.79
CA ARG A 50 -10.93 14.54 -13.01
C ARG A 50 -11.20 14.41 -14.51
N ALA A 51 -10.74 13.36 -15.15
CA ALA A 51 -11.30 12.92 -16.43
C ALA A 51 -12.78 12.56 -16.19
N LYS A 52 -13.69 13.36 -16.76
CA LYS A 52 -15.14 13.13 -16.71
C LYS A 52 -15.46 11.78 -17.38
N GLY A 53 -16.17 10.90 -16.68
CA GLY A 53 -17.06 9.97 -17.39
C GLY A 53 -16.76 8.47 -17.30
N MET A 54 -15.91 7.94 -16.36
CA MET A 54 -15.86 6.50 -16.14
C MET A 54 -16.22 6.17 -14.69
N SER A 55 -17.38 5.54 -14.49
CA SER A 55 -17.71 4.86 -13.25
C SER A 55 -16.64 3.81 -12.98
N LYS A 56 -15.79 4.02 -11.98
CA LYS A 56 -14.82 3.02 -11.52
C LYS A 56 -15.63 1.87 -10.91
N LYS A 57 -15.66 0.74 -11.58
CA LYS A 57 -16.18 -0.49 -11.00
C LYS A 57 -15.23 -0.88 -9.86
N THR A 58 -15.65 -0.65 -8.62
CA THR A 58 -14.92 -1.10 -7.45
C THR A 58 -15.05 -2.61 -7.32
N GLU A 59 -13.95 -3.26 -6.98
CA GLU A 59 -13.92 -4.71 -6.78
C GLU A 59 -14.71 -5.06 -5.50
N LYS A 60 -15.63 -6.02 -5.62
CA LYS A 60 -16.32 -6.59 -4.45
C LYS A 60 -15.46 -7.70 -3.87
N VAL A 61 -15.34 -7.70 -2.57
CA VAL A 61 -14.62 -8.74 -1.81
C VAL A 61 -15.44 -10.03 -1.81
N ASP A 62 -14.79 -11.14 -2.09
CA ASP A 62 -15.35 -12.46 -1.82
C ASP A 62 -15.28 -12.75 -0.31
N ILE A 63 -16.38 -12.52 0.37
CA ILE A 63 -16.47 -12.68 1.83
C ILE A 63 -16.26 -14.14 2.24
N GLY A 64 -16.76 -15.10 1.45
CA GLY A 64 -16.58 -16.53 1.72
C GLY A 64 -15.10 -16.93 1.73
N PHE A 65 -14.33 -16.43 0.75
CA PHE A 65 -12.88 -16.65 0.72
C PHE A 65 -12.18 -15.95 1.89
N VAL A 66 -12.50 -14.71 2.16
CA VAL A 66 -11.84 -13.91 3.23
C VAL A 66 -12.12 -14.54 4.62
N ASP A 67 -13.28 -15.19 4.82
CA ASP A 67 -13.60 -15.89 6.07
C ASP A 67 -13.02 -17.31 6.15
N SER A 68 -12.41 -17.81 5.08
CA SER A 68 -11.88 -19.17 5.03
C SER A 68 -10.54 -19.32 5.76
N ASP A 69 -10.19 -20.58 6.10
CA ASP A 69 -8.87 -20.95 6.61
C ASP A 69 -7.78 -20.72 5.56
N ALA A 70 -8.11 -20.78 4.26
CA ALA A 70 -7.17 -20.50 3.19
C ALA A 70 -6.65 -19.07 3.29
N TYR A 71 -7.56 -18.10 3.51
CA TYR A 71 -7.16 -16.71 3.71
C TYR A 71 -6.36 -16.52 5.01
N ARG A 72 -6.75 -17.21 6.10
CA ARG A 72 -6.07 -17.16 7.39
C ARG A 72 -4.59 -17.59 7.26
N ARG A 73 -4.30 -18.63 6.45
CA ARG A 73 -2.93 -19.13 6.24
C ARG A 73 -1.98 -18.10 5.65
N ALA A 74 -2.46 -17.06 4.95
CA ALA A 74 -1.61 -15.96 4.49
C ALA A 74 -0.89 -15.24 5.63
N PHE A 75 -1.33 -15.41 6.88
CA PHE A 75 -0.77 -14.78 8.08
C PHE A 75 0.09 -15.70 8.92
N ASP A 76 0.28 -16.96 8.51
CA ASP A 76 1.12 -17.94 9.24
C ASP A 76 2.62 -17.58 9.24
N PHE A 77 3.02 -16.71 8.32
CA PHE A 77 4.40 -16.21 8.25
C PHE A 77 4.86 -15.45 9.51
N PHE A 78 3.93 -15.01 10.36
CA PHE A 78 4.28 -14.44 11.66
C PHE A 78 4.98 -15.45 12.59
N GLY A 79 4.76 -16.77 12.39
CA GLY A 79 5.27 -17.83 13.26
C GLY A 79 4.62 -17.82 14.66
N ASP A 80 3.69 -16.93 14.91
CA ASP A 80 2.93 -16.75 16.14
C ASP A 80 1.44 -16.70 15.78
N GLY A 81 0.70 -17.73 16.16
CA GLY A 81 -0.70 -17.90 15.79
C GLY A 81 -1.59 -16.76 16.28
N ASP A 82 -1.39 -16.32 17.53
CA ASP A 82 -2.20 -15.24 18.13
C ASP A 82 -2.00 -13.93 17.37
N LEU A 83 -0.75 -13.58 17.02
CA LEU A 83 -0.45 -12.39 16.24
C LEU A 83 -1.01 -12.49 14.83
N GLY A 84 -0.86 -13.67 14.19
CA GLY A 84 -1.44 -13.94 12.87
C GLY A 84 -2.95 -13.78 12.87
N ASP A 85 -3.64 -14.24 13.92
CA ASP A 85 -5.09 -14.09 14.08
C ASP A 85 -5.50 -12.63 14.23
N VAL A 86 -4.82 -11.85 15.08
CA VAL A 86 -5.09 -10.42 15.26
C VAL A 86 -4.97 -9.67 13.94
N VAL A 87 -3.91 -9.91 13.16
CA VAL A 87 -3.69 -9.21 11.89
C VAL A 87 -4.67 -9.69 10.81
N CYS A 88 -5.00 -10.98 10.78
CA CYS A 88 -6.03 -11.55 9.89
C CYS A 88 -7.41 -10.93 10.16
N GLU A 89 -7.80 -10.80 11.44
CA GLU A 89 -9.07 -10.17 11.80
C GLU A 89 -9.13 -8.69 11.41
N GLU A 90 -8.03 -7.95 11.53
CA GLU A 90 -7.98 -6.58 11.02
C GLU A 90 -8.12 -6.52 9.49
N ALA A 91 -7.50 -7.42 8.76
CA ALA A 91 -7.68 -7.54 7.31
C ALA A 91 -9.13 -7.84 6.95
N ARG A 92 -9.75 -8.85 7.59
CA ARG A 92 -11.15 -9.22 7.41
C ARG A 92 -12.11 -8.06 7.69
N ARG A 93 -11.90 -7.37 8.79
CA ARG A 93 -12.69 -6.19 9.18
C ARG A 93 -12.64 -5.11 8.10
N MET A 94 -11.46 -4.78 7.59
CA MET A 94 -11.29 -3.76 6.55
C MET A 94 -11.96 -4.19 5.25
N LEU A 95 -11.71 -5.41 4.78
CA LEU A 95 -12.24 -5.93 3.54
C LEU A 95 -13.77 -6.02 3.56
N LYS A 96 -14.37 -6.54 4.64
CA LYS A 96 -15.83 -6.58 4.81
C LYS A 96 -16.45 -5.19 4.80
N ARG A 97 -15.86 -4.25 5.55
CA ARG A 97 -16.36 -2.89 5.65
C ARG A 97 -16.23 -2.11 4.34
N ARG A 98 -15.18 -2.37 3.55
CA ARG A 98 -14.83 -1.57 2.36
C ARG A 98 -15.18 -2.24 1.05
N SER A 99 -15.75 -3.46 1.09
CA SER A 99 -16.20 -4.19 -0.10
C SER A 99 -17.02 -3.29 -1.04
N GLY A 100 -16.63 -3.23 -2.31
CA GLY A 100 -17.31 -2.42 -3.32
C GLY A 100 -17.12 -0.90 -3.19
N THR A 101 -16.21 -0.42 -2.33
CA THR A 101 -15.89 1.02 -2.18
C THR A 101 -14.47 1.33 -2.67
N THR A 102 -14.18 2.62 -2.88
CA THR A 102 -12.82 3.12 -3.17
C THR A 102 -12.11 3.64 -1.93
N LEU A 103 -12.61 3.32 -0.74
CA LEU A 103 -12.10 3.84 0.51
C LEU A 103 -11.12 2.86 1.14
N GLU A 104 -10.13 3.40 1.84
CA GLU A 104 -9.10 2.64 2.52
C GLU A 104 -9.22 2.83 4.04
N ASP A 105 -9.07 1.74 4.77
CA ASP A 105 -8.86 1.72 6.21
C ASP A 105 -7.42 1.30 6.48
N PHE A 106 -6.90 1.71 7.64
CA PHE A 106 -5.54 1.42 8.08
C PHE A 106 -5.57 1.00 9.55
N SER A 107 -4.69 0.08 9.92
CA SER A 107 -4.39 -0.26 11.31
C SER A 107 -2.89 -0.43 11.53
N ALA A 108 -2.44 -0.14 12.75
CA ALA A 108 -1.12 -0.51 13.22
C ALA A 108 -1.28 -1.52 14.36
N VAL A 109 -0.56 -2.63 14.29
CA VAL A 109 -0.59 -3.73 15.25
C VAL A 109 0.78 -3.88 15.88
N SER A 110 0.85 -4.01 17.21
CA SER A 110 2.08 -4.28 17.96
C SER A 110 2.46 -5.73 17.81
N LEU A 111 3.71 -5.98 17.44
CA LEU A 111 4.28 -7.31 17.33
C LEU A 111 4.52 -7.94 18.70
N SER A 112 5.01 -7.15 19.67
CA SER A 112 5.28 -7.61 21.03
C SER A 112 4.02 -7.68 21.88
N GLY A 113 3.11 -6.70 21.74
CA GLY A 113 1.84 -6.63 22.47
C GLY A 113 0.71 -7.45 21.86
N LYS A 114 0.91 -8.02 20.65
CA LYS A 114 -0.10 -8.81 19.92
C LYS A 114 -1.48 -8.16 19.88
N GLY A 115 -1.51 -6.84 19.70
CA GLY A 115 -2.76 -6.08 19.73
C GLY A 115 -2.76 -4.87 18.83
N VAL A 116 -3.94 -4.37 18.51
CA VAL A 116 -4.14 -3.19 17.69
C VAL A 116 -3.79 -1.94 18.49
N VAL A 117 -2.80 -1.19 18.02
CA VAL A 117 -2.34 0.08 18.61
C VAL A 117 -3.22 1.24 18.14
N THR A 118 -3.56 1.25 16.86
CA THR A 118 -4.41 2.31 16.30
C THR A 118 -5.13 1.86 15.03
N ARG A 119 -6.30 2.47 14.79
CA ARG A 119 -7.11 2.31 13.59
C ARG A 119 -7.41 3.66 12.97
N LEU A 120 -7.34 3.74 11.66
CA LEU A 120 -7.73 4.90 10.87
C LEU A 120 -8.77 4.48 9.85
N THR A 121 -9.72 5.35 9.64
CA THR A 121 -10.81 5.14 8.69
C THR A 121 -10.84 6.32 7.75
N SER A 122 -10.72 6.08 6.44
CA SER A 122 -10.94 7.14 5.46
C SER A 122 -12.40 7.56 5.44
N SER A 123 -12.64 8.86 5.27
CA SER A 123 -13.98 9.41 5.11
C SER A 123 -14.37 9.47 3.64
N LYS A 124 -15.68 9.65 3.36
CA LYS A 124 -16.18 9.83 1.98
C LYS A 124 -15.55 11.03 1.25
N THR A 125 -14.97 11.97 1.97
CA THR A 125 -14.35 13.19 1.46
C THR A 125 -12.83 13.08 1.30
N SER A 126 -12.19 12.08 1.91
CA SER A 126 -10.75 11.84 1.83
C SER A 126 -10.50 10.41 1.39
N LYS A 127 -9.82 10.22 0.26
CA LYS A 127 -9.43 8.89 -0.24
C LYS A 127 -8.31 8.26 0.58
N ALA A 128 -7.55 9.06 1.32
CA ALA A 128 -6.50 8.61 2.21
C ALA A 128 -6.95 8.68 3.67
N ALA A 129 -6.57 7.70 4.46
CA ALA A 129 -6.74 7.73 5.90
C ALA A 129 -5.82 8.83 6.48
N VAL A 130 -6.43 9.84 7.13
CA VAL A 130 -5.67 10.95 7.72
C VAL A 130 -5.30 10.59 9.16
N LEU A 131 -4.00 10.61 9.47
CA LEU A 131 -3.49 10.42 10.83
C LEU A 131 -3.96 11.57 11.74
N THR A 132 -4.82 11.26 12.71
CA THR A 132 -5.13 12.19 13.79
C THR A 132 -3.91 12.41 14.68
N ARG A 133 -3.92 13.45 15.51
CA ARG A 133 -2.86 13.69 16.50
C ARG A 133 -2.70 12.52 17.47
N GLU A 134 -3.80 11.89 17.85
CA GLU A 134 -3.84 10.75 18.77
C GLU A 134 -3.21 9.51 18.12
N ASN A 135 -3.62 9.16 16.89
CA ASN A 135 -3.04 8.04 16.17
C ASN A 135 -1.52 8.21 15.97
N ARG A 136 -1.08 9.44 15.65
CA ARG A 136 0.33 9.75 15.51
C ARG A 136 1.09 9.50 16.81
N ARG A 137 0.55 10.00 17.96
CA ARG A 137 1.15 9.78 19.27
C ARG A 137 1.26 8.29 19.60
N ALA A 138 0.21 7.50 19.32
CA ALA A 138 0.22 6.06 19.54
C ALA A 138 1.35 5.37 18.76
N ILE A 139 1.54 5.73 17.48
CA ILE A 139 2.64 5.20 16.65
C ILE A 139 4.01 5.69 17.16
N GLU A 140 4.14 6.99 17.50
CA GLU A 140 5.39 7.60 17.98
C GLU A 140 5.86 7.03 19.33
N SER A 141 4.92 6.66 20.21
CA SER A 141 5.21 6.06 21.51
C SER A 141 5.58 4.57 21.45
N SER A 142 5.33 3.91 20.31
CA SER A 142 5.64 2.49 20.14
C SER A 142 7.14 2.24 20.07
N PRO A 143 7.62 1.08 20.56
CA PRO A 143 9.02 0.69 20.45
C PRO A 143 9.51 0.62 18.99
N ARG A 144 10.82 0.74 18.80
CA ARG A 144 11.42 0.66 17.47
C ARG A 144 11.19 -0.71 16.85
N GLY A 145 10.62 -0.73 15.63
CA GLY A 145 10.37 -1.95 14.85
C GLY A 145 9.31 -2.88 15.47
N ASP A 146 8.47 -2.35 16.37
CA ASP A 146 7.42 -3.15 17.02
C ASP A 146 6.09 -3.15 16.26
N LEU A 147 5.91 -2.30 15.27
CA LEU A 147 4.65 -2.20 14.55
C LEU A 147 4.70 -2.89 13.18
N VAL A 148 3.63 -3.59 12.86
CA VAL A 148 3.22 -3.88 11.49
C VAL A 148 2.01 -3.01 11.15
N THR A 149 2.01 -2.45 9.95
CA THR A 149 0.86 -1.70 9.43
C THR A 149 0.08 -2.57 8.46
N ILE A 150 -1.24 -2.44 8.45
CA ILE A 150 -2.10 -3.09 7.47
C ILE A 150 -3.15 -2.10 6.96
N HIS A 151 -3.39 -2.09 5.65
CA HIS A 151 -4.47 -1.32 5.01
C HIS A 151 -5.06 -2.11 3.84
N ASN A 152 -6.23 -1.71 3.36
CA ASN A 152 -6.84 -2.36 2.21
C ASN A 152 -6.62 -1.57 0.92
N HIS A 153 -6.41 -2.30 -0.19
CA HIS A 153 -6.39 -1.73 -1.54
C HIS A 153 -7.64 -2.13 -2.33
N PRO A 154 -8.54 -1.16 -2.63
CA PRO A 154 -9.80 -1.43 -3.33
C PRO A 154 -9.65 -1.91 -4.76
N GLU A 155 -8.56 -1.54 -5.44
CA GLU A 155 -8.26 -1.90 -6.83
C GLU A 155 -7.21 -3.03 -6.92
N SER A 156 -6.90 -3.70 -5.80
CA SER A 156 -5.90 -4.78 -5.72
C SER A 156 -4.54 -4.39 -6.33
N MET A 157 -4.16 -3.14 -6.13
CA MET A 157 -2.90 -2.58 -6.62
C MET A 157 -1.73 -2.92 -5.69
N PRO A 158 -0.49 -2.98 -6.21
CA PRO A 158 0.71 -3.11 -5.39
C PRO A 158 0.92 -1.90 -4.47
N PRO A 159 1.88 -1.97 -3.52
CA PRO A 159 2.21 -0.84 -2.67
C PRO A 159 2.62 0.38 -3.51
N SER A 160 2.13 1.54 -3.13
CA SER A 160 2.51 2.83 -3.70
C SER A 160 3.81 3.36 -3.07
N PHE A 161 4.42 4.37 -3.67
CA PHE A 161 5.53 5.08 -3.03
C PHE A 161 5.17 5.61 -1.64
N GLN A 162 3.94 6.09 -1.44
CA GLN A 162 3.50 6.62 -0.15
C GLN A 162 3.41 5.54 0.93
N ASP A 163 3.07 4.31 0.55
CA ASP A 163 3.06 3.19 1.47
C ASP A 163 4.47 2.91 2.00
N PHE A 164 5.48 2.95 1.13
CA PHE A 164 6.87 2.82 1.55
C PHE A 164 7.35 4.02 2.40
N VAL A 165 6.90 5.25 2.11
CA VAL A 165 7.24 6.44 2.92
C VAL A 165 6.76 6.27 4.36
N MET A 166 5.58 5.67 4.59
CA MET A 166 5.07 5.37 5.93
C MET A 166 6.03 4.47 6.70
N LEU A 167 6.69 3.51 6.06
CA LEU A 167 7.63 2.58 6.71
C LEU A 167 8.94 3.24 7.17
N ARG A 168 9.19 4.51 6.84
CA ARG A 168 10.36 5.25 7.37
C ARG A 168 10.23 5.53 8.85
N HIS A 169 9.01 5.45 9.40
CA HIS A 169 8.80 5.65 10.82
C HIS A 169 9.49 4.56 11.64
N ARG A 170 10.25 4.97 12.65
CA ARG A 170 11.13 4.07 13.44
C ARG A 170 10.42 2.88 14.10
N ALA A 171 9.14 3.05 14.44
CA ALA A 171 8.36 2.01 15.10
C ALA A 171 7.87 0.93 14.11
N ILE A 172 7.78 1.23 12.81
CA ILE A 172 7.21 0.33 11.82
C ILE A 172 8.30 -0.59 11.25
N ARG A 173 8.04 -1.89 11.24
CA ARG A 173 8.93 -2.92 10.71
C ARG A 173 8.67 -3.20 9.24
N TYR A 174 7.42 -3.38 8.86
CA TYR A 174 6.94 -3.61 7.49
C TYR A 174 5.45 -3.30 7.39
N GLY A 175 4.94 -3.27 6.16
CA GLY A 175 3.53 -3.08 5.88
C GLY A 175 2.88 -4.28 5.20
N LEU A 176 1.59 -4.39 5.36
CA LEU A 176 0.71 -5.36 4.71
C LEU A 176 -0.39 -4.63 3.95
N ILE A 177 -0.79 -5.20 2.81
CA ILE A 177 -1.96 -4.77 2.05
C ILE A 177 -2.91 -5.95 1.95
N ALA A 178 -4.16 -5.74 2.40
CA ALA A 178 -5.27 -6.65 2.16
C ALA A 178 -6.01 -6.20 0.89
N CYS A 179 -5.85 -6.92 -0.20
CA CYS A 179 -6.46 -6.59 -1.49
C CYS A 179 -7.90 -7.08 -1.58
N HIS A 180 -8.77 -6.33 -2.26
CA HIS A 180 -10.18 -6.72 -2.44
C HIS A 180 -10.35 -8.03 -3.22
N ASN A 181 -9.37 -8.45 -4.02
CA ASN A 181 -9.34 -9.76 -4.69
C ASN A 181 -8.89 -10.93 -3.78
N GLY A 182 -8.70 -10.67 -2.49
CA GLY A 182 -8.29 -11.67 -1.50
C GLY A 182 -6.78 -11.88 -1.38
N LYS A 183 -5.95 -11.24 -2.21
CA LYS A 183 -4.49 -11.31 -2.06
C LYS A 183 -4.02 -10.52 -0.84
N VAL A 184 -2.96 -11.01 -0.21
CA VAL A 184 -2.25 -10.31 0.87
C VAL A 184 -0.82 -10.03 0.40
N VAL A 185 -0.40 -8.79 0.50
CA VAL A 185 0.93 -8.35 0.08
C VAL A 185 1.72 -7.86 1.29
N ARG A 186 2.92 -8.36 1.50
CA ARG A 186 3.89 -7.81 2.45
C ARG A 186 4.88 -6.92 1.70
N TYR A 187 5.19 -5.74 2.25
CA TYR A 187 6.16 -4.81 1.67
C TYR A 187 7.03 -4.18 2.74
N ARG A 188 8.28 -3.88 2.40
CA ARG A 188 9.27 -3.35 3.34
C ARG A 188 10.32 -2.47 2.65
N ILE A 189 11.01 -1.66 3.44
CA ILE A 189 12.27 -1.02 3.05
C ILE A 189 13.38 -2.02 3.36
N SER A 190 14.07 -2.52 2.33
CA SER A 190 15.17 -3.49 2.44
C SER A 190 16.54 -2.80 2.53
N ASP A 191 16.68 -1.62 1.90
CA ASP A 191 17.87 -0.76 2.00
C ASP A 191 17.42 0.67 2.32
N LYS A 192 17.52 1.03 3.61
CA LYS A 192 17.05 2.33 4.10
C LYS A 192 17.80 3.50 3.47
N LYS A 193 19.13 3.38 3.30
CA LYS A 193 19.94 4.45 2.73
C LYS A 193 19.51 4.74 1.29
N LYS A 194 19.39 3.70 0.48
CA LYS A 194 18.97 3.82 -0.92
C LYS A 194 17.57 4.41 -1.04
N PHE A 195 16.62 3.96 -0.20
CA PHE A 195 15.27 4.50 -0.21
C PHE A 195 15.23 5.98 0.24
N ASP A 196 16.01 6.35 1.26
CA ASP A 196 16.14 7.75 1.69
C ASP A 196 16.70 8.65 0.58
N ASP A 197 17.65 8.13 -0.24
CA ASP A 197 18.18 8.85 -1.42
C ASP A 197 17.08 9.03 -2.50
N VAL A 198 16.23 8.02 -2.72
CA VAL A 198 15.07 8.13 -3.63
C VAL A 198 14.09 9.22 -3.15
N VAL A 199 13.80 9.25 -1.84
CA VAL A 199 12.92 10.28 -1.25
C VAL A 199 13.53 11.66 -1.37
N ALA A 200 14.83 11.83 -1.01
CA ALA A 200 15.53 13.10 -1.02
C ALA A 200 15.67 13.68 -2.44
N SER A 201 15.84 12.82 -3.44
CA SER A 201 15.94 13.23 -4.86
C SER A 201 14.58 13.47 -5.53
N GLY A 202 13.45 13.24 -4.84
CA GLY A 202 12.11 13.41 -5.39
C GLY A 202 11.74 12.36 -6.45
N ARG A 203 12.43 11.21 -6.49
CA ARG A 203 12.24 10.13 -7.46
C ARG A 203 11.16 9.12 -7.10
N GLY A 204 10.32 9.43 -6.11
CA GLY A 204 9.28 8.51 -5.63
C GLY A 204 8.32 8.01 -6.71
N SER A 205 7.96 8.87 -7.68
CA SER A 205 7.11 8.49 -8.81
C SER A 205 7.71 7.41 -9.72
N GLU A 206 9.05 7.18 -9.64
CA GLU A 206 9.69 6.11 -10.40
C GLU A 206 9.28 4.73 -9.86
N ILE A 207 9.00 4.60 -8.55
CA ILE A 207 8.50 3.37 -7.94
C ILE A 207 7.11 3.05 -8.48
N ASP A 208 6.19 4.02 -8.45
CA ASP A 208 4.83 3.85 -8.98
C ASP A 208 4.86 3.55 -10.49
N GLY A 209 5.71 4.26 -11.23
CA GLY A 209 5.93 4.03 -12.65
C GLY A 209 6.57 2.67 -12.95
N PHE A 210 7.42 2.15 -12.07
CA PHE A 210 8.00 0.83 -12.19
C PHE A 210 6.91 -0.24 -12.06
N PHE A 211 6.08 -0.19 -11.03
CA PHE A 211 4.95 -1.10 -10.88
C PHE A 211 4.01 -1.04 -12.08
N ALA A 212 3.63 0.16 -12.52
CA ALA A 212 2.72 0.34 -13.66
C ALA A 212 3.25 -0.33 -14.94
N ARG A 213 4.56 -0.30 -15.19
CA ARG A 213 5.18 -0.95 -16.37
C ARG A 213 5.27 -2.46 -16.24
N HIS A 214 5.69 -2.96 -15.07
CA HIS A 214 6.01 -4.38 -14.92
C HIS A 214 4.79 -5.26 -14.67
N MET A 215 3.74 -4.75 -14.03
CA MET A 215 2.47 -5.48 -13.92
C MET A 215 1.82 -5.77 -15.29
N VAL A 216 2.12 -4.94 -16.30
CA VAL A 216 1.66 -5.19 -17.69
C VAL A 216 2.37 -6.38 -18.34
N TYR A 217 3.64 -6.63 -17.98
CA TYR A 217 4.47 -7.62 -18.67
C TYR A 217 4.48 -9.01 -18.04
N TYR A 218 4.35 -9.11 -16.72
CA TYR A 218 4.62 -10.38 -16.01
C TYR A 218 3.39 -11.09 -15.48
N GLY A 219 2.20 -10.46 -15.55
CA GLY A 219 1.02 -11.04 -14.89
C GLY A 219 1.22 -11.16 -13.38
N THR A 220 0.24 -11.77 -12.69
CA THR A 220 0.25 -11.82 -11.23
C THR A 220 1.00 -13.01 -10.62
N ASP A 221 1.43 -14.01 -11.40
CA ASP A 221 1.72 -15.35 -10.84
C ASP A 221 3.17 -15.85 -10.97
N GLY A 222 4.08 -15.13 -11.60
CA GLY A 222 5.47 -15.60 -11.73
C GLY A 222 6.54 -14.51 -11.72
N GLY A 223 6.13 -13.26 -11.78
CA GLY A 223 7.03 -12.11 -11.89
C GLY A 223 7.46 -11.49 -10.56
N ASP A 224 6.78 -11.81 -9.45
CA ASP A 224 6.93 -11.10 -8.18
C ASP A 224 8.37 -11.11 -7.64
N ALA A 225 9.04 -12.26 -7.67
CA ALA A 225 10.41 -12.37 -7.20
C ALA A 225 11.42 -11.58 -8.06
N VAL A 226 11.17 -11.49 -9.37
CA VAL A 226 12.00 -10.72 -10.31
C VAL A 226 11.74 -9.23 -10.11
N ILE A 227 10.47 -8.84 -10.04
CA ILE A 227 10.05 -7.47 -9.81
C ILE A 227 10.56 -6.98 -8.44
N SER A 228 10.41 -7.78 -7.39
CA SER A 228 10.86 -7.44 -6.04
C SER A 228 12.40 -7.27 -5.98
N ARG A 229 13.18 -8.14 -6.61
CA ARG A 229 14.64 -7.98 -6.72
C ARG A 229 15.05 -6.71 -7.45
N GLU A 230 14.37 -6.36 -8.52
CA GLU A 230 14.68 -5.15 -9.28
C GLU A 230 14.28 -3.87 -8.50
N LEU A 231 13.17 -3.89 -7.76
CA LEU A 231 12.79 -2.83 -6.84
C LEU A 231 13.84 -2.64 -5.73
N GLU A 232 14.31 -3.73 -5.15
CA GLU A 232 15.36 -3.71 -4.13
C GLU A 232 16.67 -3.12 -4.68
N ARG A 233 17.07 -3.58 -5.87
CA ARG A 233 18.27 -3.09 -6.53
C ARG A 233 18.20 -1.61 -6.86
N ARG A 234 17.07 -1.10 -7.33
CA ARG A 234 16.90 0.30 -7.78
C ARG A 234 16.53 1.26 -6.68
N PHE A 235 15.66 0.85 -5.77
CA PHE A 235 14.99 1.75 -4.85
C PHE A 235 15.15 1.36 -3.38
N GLY A 236 15.73 0.19 -3.08
CA GLY A 236 15.89 -0.29 -1.72
C GLY A 236 14.57 -0.71 -1.05
N VAL A 237 13.57 -1.11 -1.83
CA VAL A 237 12.28 -1.60 -1.35
C VAL A 237 11.96 -2.96 -1.95
N SER A 238 11.18 -3.77 -1.24
CA SER A 238 10.75 -5.08 -1.70
C SER A 238 9.30 -5.34 -1.32
N TYR A 239 8.65 -6.26 -2.05
CA TYR A 239 7.33 -6.77 -1.74
C TYR A 239 7.21 -8.24 -2.12
N GLU A 240 6.21 -8.91 -1.56
CA GLU A 240 5.88 -10.30 -1.86
C GLU A 240 4.39 -10.55 -1.66
N HIS A 241 3.80 -11.45 -2.42
CA HIS A 241 2.47 -11.97 -2.17
C HIS A 241 2.56 -13.12 -1.15
N LEU A 242 1.64 -13.13 -0.19
CA LEU A 242 1.55 -14.14 0.88
C LEU A 242 0.40 -15.13 0.64
N ALA A 243 -0.56 -14.75 -0.17
CA ALA A 243 -1.69 -15.57 -0.63
C ALA A 243 -2.14 -15.09 -2.01
#